data_d71ac5988bfdb8c626208bb71a959998
#
_entry.id   d71ac5988bfdb8c626208bb71a959998
#
_cell.length_a   1.000
_cell.length_b   1.000
_cell.length_c   1.000
_cell.angle_alpha   90.00
_cell.angle_beta   90.00
_cell.angle_gamma   90.00
#
_symmetry.space_group_name_H-M   'P 1'
#
loop_
_entity.id
_entity.type
_entity.pdbx_description
1 polymer ?
#
loop_
_entity_poly.entity_id
_entity_poly.type
_entity_poly.pdbx_seq_one_letter_code
_entity_poly.pdbx_strand_id
1 'polypeptide(L)'
;MSENQNGCSPSDCQGCAHAGTCNSKPQDFHKPANAKSHIRNVIAVVSGKGGVGKSMVTASLARMMREQGFSVGILDADITGPSIPKMYGIHDTAKGSDDGIFPEIAKDGTKIMSVNLLLPNESDPVIWRAPIITSVVTQFWTDVIWGDLDYLFVDMPPGTGDRKSTRLNS
;
A
#
# COMPACT_ATOMS: atom_id res chain seq x y z
N MET A 1 -14.83 -3.43 -37.93
CA MET A 1 -15.69 -4.03 -36.90
C MET A 1 -14.85 -4.08 -35.64
N SER A 2 -15.07 -3.16 -34.74
CA SER A 2 -14.28 -3.03 -33.48
C SER A 2 -15.03 -3.79 -32.39
N GLU A 3 -14.44 -4.87 -31.91
CA GLU A 3 -14.96 -5.64 -30.78
C GLU A 3 -14.83 -4.84 -29.50
N ASN A 4 -15.98 -4.58 -28.92
CA ASN A 4 -16.15 -3.87 -27.66
C ASN A 4 -15.83 -4.87 -26.52
N GLN A 5 -14.64 -4.80 -25.93
CA GLN A 5 -14.26 -5.59 -24.76
C GLN A 5 -14.83 -4.94 -23.49
N ASN A 6 -16.15 -5.06 -23.28
CA ASN A 6 -16.74 -4.73 -22.00
C ASN A 6 -16.52 -5.89 -21.03
N GLY A 7 -15.74 -5.64 -19.97
CA GLY A 7 -15.51 -6.60 -18.91
C GLY A 7 -16.81 -6.95 -18.19
N CYS A 8 -17.17 -8.22 -18.16
CA CYS A 8 -18.29 -8.76 -17.41
C CYS A 8 -17.98 -8.75 -15.90
N SER A 9 -18.98 -8.45 -15.07
CA SER A 9 -18.85 -8.62 -13.62
C SER A 9 -19.07 -10.09 -13.22
N PRO A 10 -18.54 -10.55 -12.06
CA PRO A 10 -18.72 -11.95 -11.62
C PRO A 10 -20.16 -12.39 -11.46
N SER A 11 -21.09 -11.45 -11.24
CA SER A 11 -22.54 -11.71 -11.16
C SER A 11 -23.18 -12.03 -12.51
N ASP A 12 -22.55 -11.58 -13.61
CA ASP A 12 -23.09 -11.76 -14.96
C ASP A 12 -22.77 -13.15 -15.55
N CYS A 13 -21.86 -13.88 -14.90
CA CYS A 13 -21.41 -15.19 -15.38
C CYS A 13 -22.41 -16.34 -15.12
N GLN A 14 -23.35 -16.21 -14.19
CA GLN A 14 -24.29 -17.27 -13.84
C GLN A 14 -25.39 -17.52 -14.89
N GLY A 15 -25.55 -16.61 -15.86
CA GLY A 15 -26.54 -16.75 -16.97
C GLY A 15 -25.96 -16.53 -18.35
N CYS A 16 -24.63 -16.47 -18.49
CA CYS A 16 -23.98 -16.14 -19.74
C CYS A 16 -23.89 -17.34 -20.69
N ALA A 17 -24.41 -17.19 -21.91
CA ALA A 17 -24.38 -18.23 -22.96
C ALA A 17 -22.94 -18.62 -23.39
N HIS A 18 -21.93 -17.84 -23.02
CA HIS A 18 -20.50 -18.05 -23.32
C HIS A 18 -19.65 -18.45 -22.10
N ALA A 19 -20.27 -18.89 -21.00
CA ALA A 19 -19.57 -19.24 -19.76
C ALA A 19 -18.45 -20.29 -19.93
N GLY A 20 -18.54 -21.13 -20.97
CA GLY A 20 -17.50 -22.15 -21.27
C GLY A 20 -16.33 -21.69 -22.13
N THR A 21 -16.44 -20.51 -22.79
CA THR A 21 -15.42 -19.98 -23.71
C THR A 21 -14.90 -18.60 -23.30
N CYS A 22 -15.39 -18.07 -22.19
CA CYS A 22 -14.96 -16.77 -21.67
C CYS A 22 -13.57 -16.87 -21.10
N ASN A 23 -12.60 -16.16 -21.73
CA ASN A 23 -11.20 -16.13 -21.31
C ASN A 23 -10.95 -15.10 -20.19
N SER A 24 -11.98 -14.41 -19.69
CA SER A 24 -11.93 -13.51 -18.55
C SER A 24 -12.15 -14.30 -17.25
N LYS A 25 -11.17 -15.13 -16.89
CA LYS A 25 -11.09 -15.63 -15.50
C LYS A 25 -10.98 -14.42 -14.59
N PRO A 26 -11.72 -14.35 -13.46
CA PRO A 26 -11.48 -13.34 -12.46
C PRO A 26 -9.98 -13.39 -12.12
N GLN A 27 -9.26 -12.30 -12.37
CA GLN A 27 -7.88 -12.22 -11.95
C GLN A 27 -7.89 -12.23 -10.43
N ASP A 28 -7.33 -13.28 -9.86
CA ASP A 28 -7.08 -13.33 -8.42
C ASP A 28 -5.95 -12.35 -8.12
N PHE A 29 -6.32 -11.20 -7.56
CA PHE A 29 -5.38 -10.16 -7.14
C PHE A 29 -4.78 -10.47 -5.76
N HIS A 30 -5.16 -11.59 -5.13
CA HIS A 30 -4.58 -12.03 -3.88
C HIS A 30 -3.12 -12.43 -4.07
N LYS A 31 -2.22 -11.57 -3.63
CA LYS A 31 -0.81 -11.94 -3.49
C LYS A 31 -0.56 -12.32 -2.03
N PRO A 32 0.06 -13.47 -1.77
CA PRO A 32 0.43 -13.84 -0.41
C PRO A 32 1.46 -12.82 0.12
N ALA A 33 1.38 -12.52 1.41
CA ALA A 33 2.43 -11.78 2.09
C ALA A 33 3.73 -12.59 2.10
N ASN A 34 4.85 -11.94 2.44
CA ASN A 34 6.12 -12.64 2.64
C ASN A 34 5.92 -13.83 3.59
N ALA A 35 6.52 -14.97 3.26
CA ALA A 35 6.37 -16.21 4.03
C ALA A 35 6.82 -16.09 5.51
N LYS A 36 7.66 -15.10 5.82
CA LYS A 36 8.12 -14.76 7.17
C LYS A 36 7.28 -13.67 7.85
N SER A 37 6.11 -13.34 7.29
CA SER A 37 5.21 -12.29 7.79
C SER A 37 3.86 -12.88 8.16
N HIS A 38 3.46 -12.69 9.42
CA HIS A 38 2.15 -13.09 9.93
C HIS A 38 1.41 -11.85 10.44
N ILE A 39 0.51 -11.31 9.63
CA ILE A 39 -0.22 -10.08 9.92
C ILE A 39 -1.68 -10.43 10.18
N ARG A 40 -2.17 -10.14 11.40
CA ARG A 40 -3.54 -10.47 11.79
C ARG A 40 -4.58 -9.52 11.21
N ASN A 41 -4.28 -8.21 11.24
CA ASN A 41 -5.19 -7.17 10.78
C ASN A 41 -4.45 -6.16 9.92
N VAL A 42 -5.02 -5.84 8.74
CA VAL A 42 -4.53 -4.78 7.86
C VAL A 42 -5.56 -3.68 7.79
N ILE A 43 -5.15 -2.45 8.11
CA ILE A 43 -6.03 -1.28 8.14
C ILE A 43 -5.47 -0.22 7.19
N ALA A 44 -6.17 0.03 6.08
CA ALA A 44 -5.80 1.09 5.15
C ALA A 44 -6.45 2.42 5.56
N VAL A 45 -5.65 3.47 5.67
CA VAL A 45 -6.10 4.84 5.91
C VAL A 45 -6.09 5.58 4.59
N VAL A 46 -7.27 6.01 4.16
CA VAL A 46 -7.49 6.65 2.86
C VAL A 46 -8.08 8.05 3.03
N SER A 47 -7.77 8.96 2.11
CA SER A 47 -8.38 10.29 2.07
C SER A 47 -8.57 10.75 0.63
N GLY A 48 -9.69 11.45 0.37
CA GLY A 48 -9.99 12.01 -0.95
C GLY A 48 -9.15 13.25 -1.30
N LYS A 49 -8.47 13.86 -0.32
CA LYS A 49 -7.66 15.09 -0.51
C LYS A 49 -6.31 14.95 0.18
N GLY A 50 -5.28 15.58 -0.39
CA GLY A 50 -3.99 15.77 0.27
C GLY A 50 -4.07 16.78 1.42
N GLY A 51 -3.17 16.67 2.39
CA GLY A 51 -3.02 17.66 3.47
C GLY A 51 -4.10 17.64 4.55
N VAL A 52 -4.98 16.63 4.60
CA VAL A 52 -6.05 16.52 5.62
C VAL A 52 -5.62 15.84 6.93
N GLY A 53 -4.34 15.51 7.06
CA GLY A 53 -3.81 14.86 8.27
C GLY A 53 -3.90 13.33 8.28
N LYS A 54 -4.09 12.68 7.12
CA LYS A 54 -4.17 11.21 6.97
C LYS A 54 -3.01 10.50 7.69
N SER A 55 -1.77 10.86 7.37
CA SER A 55 -0.57 10.24 7.96
C SER A 55 -0.47 10.48 9.47
N MET A 56 -0.94 11.63 9.96
CA MET A 56 -1.03 11.90 11.39
C MET A 56 -2.04 10.97 12.09
N VAL A 57 -3.18 10.73 11.46
CA VAL A 57 -4.18 9.76 11.96
C VAL A 57 -3.58 8.37 11.98
N THR A 58 -2.92 7.95 10.89
CA THR A 58 -2.25 6.65 10.79
C THR A 58 -1.23 6.47 11.92
N ALA A 59 -0.34 7.45 12.11
CA ALA A 59 0.69 7.42 13.16
C ALA A 59 0.07 7.40 14.57
N SER A 60 -1.00 8.18 14.79
CA SER A 60 -1.68 8.22 16.09
C SER A 60 -2.35 6.90 16.43
N LEU A 61 -3.05 6.28 15.48
CA LEU A 61 -3.68 4.97 15.67
C LEU A 61 -2.63 3.89 15.96
N ALA A 62 -1.54 3.87 15.20
CA ALA A 62 -0.45 2.93 15.41
C ALA A 62 0.16 3.07 16.82
N ARG A 63 0.42 4.31 17.25
CA ARG A 63 0.93 4.59 18.58
C ARG A 63 -0.03 4.14 19.68
N MET A 64 -1.33 4.45 19.56
CA MET A 64 -2.34 4.01 20.53
C MET A 64 -2.38 2.49 20.66
N MET A 65 -2.28 1.75 19.56
CA MET A 65 -2.21 0.28 19.59
C MET A 65 -0.92 -0.22 20.23
N ARG A 66 0.22 0.45 19.97
CA ARG A 66 1.48 0.12 20.65
C ARG A 66 1.39 0.34 22.15
N GLU A 67 0.81 1.44 22.62
CA GLU A 67 0.60 1.74 24.05
C GLU A 67 -0.29 0.69 24.73
N GLN A 68 -1.18 0.03 23.98
CA GLN A 68 -1.99 -1.10 24.45
C GLN A 68 -1.25 -2.45 24.42
N GLY A 69 0.02 -2.49 23.97
CA GLY A 69 0.86 -3.69 23.96
C GLY A 69 0.79 -4.53 22.69
N PHE A 70 0.08 -4.08 21.64
CA PHE A 70 0.04 -4.79 20.36
C PHE A 70 1.33 -4.61 19.56
N SER A 71 1.68 -5.62 18.74
CA SER A 71 2.73 -5.49 17.74
C SER A 71 2.17 -4.79 16.48
N VAL A 72 2.81 -3.67 16.12
CA VAL A 72 2.27 -2.77 15.08
C VAL A 72 3.31 -2.46 14.01
N GLY A 73 2.86 -2.47 12.76
CA GLY A 73 3.60 -1.98 11.60
C GLY A 73 2.87 -0.81 10.91
N ILE A 74 3.63 0.04 10.24
CA ILE A 74 3.13 1.08 9.34
C ILE A 74 3.80 0.93 7.99
N LEU A 75 2.98 0.80 6.95
CA LEU A 75 3.41 0.90 5.56
C LEU A 75 3.02 2.28 5.02
N ASP A 76 4.00 3.15 4.81
CA ASP A 76 3.80 4.45 4.18
C ASP A 76 3.88 4.29 2.65
N ALA A 77 2.72 4.32 2.02
CA ALA A 77 2.56 4.25 0.57
C ALA A 77 2.40 5.65 -0.07
N ASP A 78 2.48 6.73 0.72
CA ASP A 78 2.45 8.11 0.21
C ASP A 78 3.83 8.54 -0.26
N ILE A 79 4.08 8.31 -1.54
CA ILE A 79 5.36 8.60 -2.18
C ILE A 79 5.60 10.12 -2.35
N THR A 80 4.53 10.92 -2.36
CA THR A 80 4.60 12.35 -2.65
C THR A 80 5.07 13.18 -1.47
N GLY A 81 5.07 12.63 -0.26
CA GLY A 81 5.51 13.32 0.95
C GLY A 81 5.66 12.35 2.12
N PRO A 82 6.83 11.70 2.28
CA PRO A 82 7.05 10.74 3.35
C PRO A 82 6.97 11.45 4.69
N SER A 83 5.82 11.34 5.31
CA SER A 83 5.58 11.98 6.60
C SER A 83 5.81 11.01 7.76
N ILE A 84 5.53 9.73 7.58
CA ILE A 84 5.62 8.72 8.64
C ILE A 84 7.06 8.54 9.18
N PRO A 85 8.10 8.31 8.35
CA PRO A 85 9.47 8.19 8.88
C PRO A 85 9.90 9.42 9.67
N LYS A 86 9.60 10.63 9.15
CA LYS A 86 9.93 11.90 9.84
C LYS A 86 9.22 12.04 11.17
N MET A 87 7.95 11.65 11.29
CA MET A 87 7.20 11.68 12.54
C MET A 87 7.80 10.76 13.61
N TYR A 88 8.38 9.65 13.19
CA TYR A 88 9.02 8.69 14.08
C TYR A 88 10.54 8.92 14.24
N GLY A 89 11.10 9.96 13.60
CA GLY A 89 12.53 10.30 13.68
C GLY A 89 13.43 9.24 13.04
N ILE A 90 12.96 8.60 11.99
CA ILE A 90 13.69 7.60 11.21
C ILE A 90 14.29 8.30 9.99
N HIS A 91 15.62 8.18 9.85
CA HIS A 91 16.41 8.77 8.77
C HIS A 91 17.27 7.72 8.05
N ASP A 92 17.37 6.53 8.63
CA ASP A 92 18.19 5.45 8.07
C ASP A 92 17.49 4.79 6.88
N THR A 93 18.27 4.29 5.94
CA THR A 93 17.76 3.49 4.82
C THR A 93 17.46 2.07 5.26
N ALA A 94 16.35 1.52 4.75
CA ALA A 94 15.96 0.14 5.04
C ALA A 94 17.02 -0.85 4.55
N LYS A 95 17.28 -1.87 5.37
CA LYS A 95 18.28 -2.90 5.06
C LYS A 95 17.62 -4.07 4.35
N GLY A 96 18.20 -4.45 3.21
CA GLY A 96 17.81 -5.65 2.48
C GLY A 96 18.69 -6.85 2.82
N SER A 97 18.14 -8.05 2.67
CA SER A 97 18.84 -9.33 2.66
C SER A 97 18.38 -10.18 1.49
N ASP A 98 19.02 -11.32 1.26
CA ASP A 98 18.59 -12.28 0.23
C ASP A 98 17.16 -12.80 0.45
N ASP A 99 16.66 -12.75 1.68
CA ASP A 99 15.33 -13.19 2.10
C ASP A 99 14.24 -12.11 1.97
N GLY A 100 14.62 -10.85 1.85
CA GLY A 100 13.70 -9.71 1.76
C GLY A 100 14.21 -8.44 2.44
N ILE A 101 13.32 -7.48 2.60
CA ILE A 101 13.60 -6.16 3.15
C ILE A 101 13.11 -6.09 4.60
N PHE A 102 13.93 -5.61 5.50
CA PHE A 102 13.53 -5.40 6.90
C PHE A 102 12.95 -4.00 7.08
N PRO A 103 11.79 -3.88 7.77
CA PRO A 103 11.27 -2.58 8.17
C PRO A 103 12.19 -1.95 9.24
N GLU A 104 12.29 -0.63 9.24
CA GLU A 104 12.95 0.09 10.31
C GLU A 104 12.10 0.06 11.58
N ILE A 105 12.77 0.02 12.74
CA ILE A 105 12.10 -0.07 14.04
C ILE A 105 12.23 1.27 14.76
N ALA A 106 11.08 1.89 15.00
CA ALA A 106 11.00 3.13 15.76
C ALA A 106 11.30 2.92 17.26
N LYS A 107 11.55 4.00 18.00
CA LYS A 107 11.87 3.95 19.44
C LYS A 107 10.81 3.28 20.30
N ASP A 108 9.54 3.34 19.89
CA ASP A 108 8.40 2.71 20.54
C ASP A 108 8.19 1.24 20.12
N GLY A 109 9.05 0.75 19.22
CA GLY A 109 8.97 -0.61 18.67
C GLY A 109 8.00 -0.75 17.51
N THR A 110 7.43 0.32 16.97
CA THR A 110 6.65 0.29 15.72
C THR A 110 7.55 -0.03 14.54
N LYS A 111 7.17 -1.00 13.70
CA LYS A 111 7.90 -1.34 12.49
C LYS A 111 7.41 -0.43 11.34
N ILE A 112 8.33 0.24 10.66
CA ILE A 112 7.99 1.23 9.62
C ILE A 112 8.70 0.89 8.33
N MET A 113 7.93 0.88 7.24
CA MET A 113 8.44 0.81 5.88
C MET A 113 7.84 1.94 5.06
N SER A 114 8.70 2.63 4.33
CA SER A 114 8.32 3.69 3.38
C SER A 114 9.19 3.57 2.14
N VAL A 115 8.67 3.99 1.00
CA VAL A 115 9.43 4.04 -0.26
C VAL A 115 10.72 4.85 -0.12
N ASN A 116 10.67 5.90 0.65
CA ASN A 116 11.83 6.78 0.83
C ASN A 116 12.98 6.13 1.61
N LEU A 117 12.68 5.11 2.41
CA LEU A 117 13.73 4.34 3.10
C LEU A 117 14.52 3.42 2.15
N LEU A 118 14.05 3.27 0.91
CA LEU A 118 14.74 2.52 -0.15
C LEU A 118 15.57 3.42 -1.07
N LEU A 119 15.40 4.74 -0.99
CA LEU A 119 16.12 5.68 -1.84
C LEU A 119 17.44 6.10 -1.18
N PRO A 120 18.53 6.17 -1.95
CA PRO A 120 19.83 6.59 -1.43
C PRO A 120 19.82 8.04 -0.92
N ASN A 121 18.96 8.89 -1.48
CA ASN A 121 18.76 10.28 -1.07
C ASN A 121 17.27 10.59 -0.97
N GLU A 122 16.83 11.15 0.15
CA GLU A 122 15.43 11.56 0.39
C GLU A 122 14.92 12.62 -0.60
N SER A 123 15.81 13.31 -1.29
CA SER A 123 15.50 14.42 -2.20
C SER A 123 15.51 14.05 -3.68
N ASP A 124 15.79 12.81 -4.03
CA ASP A 124 15.80 12.40 -5.43
C ASP A 124 14.37 12.48 -6.03
N PRO A 125 14.17 13.29 -7.08
CA PRO A 125 12.87 13.44 -7.70
C PRO A 125 12.53 12.16 -8.49
N VAL A 126 11.78 11.27 -7.88
CA VAL A 126 11.28 10.08 -8.56
C VAL A 126 9.93 10.39 -9.17
N ILE A 127 9.82 10.35 -10.50
CA ILE A 127 8.56 10.54 -11.20
C ILE A 127 7.76 9.23 -11.12
N TRP A 128 6.92 9.14 -10.09
CA TRP A 128 6.06 7.99 -9.89
C TRP A 128 4.74 8.14 -10.66
N ARG A 129 4.48 7.21 -11.56
CA ARG A 129 3.16 7.11 -12.22
C ARG A 129 2.29 6.13 -11.44
N ALA A 130 0.96 6.31 -11.50
CA ALA A 130 0.00 5.47 -10.76
C ALA A 130 0.22 3.95 -10.87
N PRO A 131 0.62 3.36 -12.00
CA PRO A 131 0.93 1.94 -12.09
C PRO A 131 2.12 1.51 -11.23
N ILE A 132 3.09 2.42 -11.02
CA ILE A 132 4.27 2.16 -10.21
C ILE A 132 3.91 2.10 -8.73
N ILE A 133 2.98 2.94 -8.27
CA ILE A 133 2.51 2.95 -6.87
C ILE A 133 1.92 1.59 -6.49
N THR A 134 1.06 1.03 -7.34
CA THR A 134 0.47 -0.29 -7.10
C THR A 134 1.55 -1.38 -7.07
N SER A 135 2.53 -1.29 -7.95
CA SER A 135 3.66 -2.23 -7.98
C SER A 135 4.48 -2.17 -6.70
N VAL A 136 4.80 -0.96 -6.23
CA VAL A 136 5.58 -0.74 -5.00
C VAL A 136 4.83 -1.23 -3.76
N VAL A 137 3.54 -0.91 -3.62
CA VAL A 137 2.72 -1.41 -2.49
C VAL A 137 2.66 -2.94 -2.51
N THR A 138 2.52 -3.53 -3.70
CA THR A 138 2.56 -4.98 -3.85
C THR A 138 3.92 -5.55 -3.45
N GLN A 139 4.99 -4.93 -3.88
CA GLN A 139 6.35 -5.33 -3.54
C GLN A 139 6.59 -5.25 -2.02
N PHE A 140 6.14 -4.19 -1.36
CA PHE A 140 6.23 -4.10 0.10
C PHE A 140 5.42 -5.16 0.83
N TRP A 141 4.33 -5.62 0.22
CA TRP A 141 3.55 -6.72 0.75
C TRP A 141 4.28 -8.06 0.63
N THR A 142 4.94 -8.31 -0.50
CA THR A 142 5.61 -9.59 -0.80
C THR A 142 7.03 -9.67 -0.27
N ASP A 143 7.78 -8.57 -0.26
CA ASP A 143 9.23 -8.60 -0.05
C ASP A 143 9.63 -8.13 1.36
N VAL A 144 8.74 -7.38 2.06
CA VAL A 144 9.04 -6.92 3.42
C VAL A 144 8.79 -8.03 4.44
N ILE A 145 9.79 -8.26 5.28
CA ILE A 145 9.71 -9.21 6.39
C ILE A 145 9.17 -8.51 7.63
N TRP A 146 7.85 -8.51 7.75
CA TRP A 146 7.16 -7.87 8.88
C TRP A 146 7.28 -8.70 10.19
N GLY A 147 7.50 -10.03 10.08
CA GLY A 147 7.38 -10.93 11.22
C GLY A 147 5.93 -10.97 11.75
N ASP A 148 5.77 -11.21 13.04
CA ASP A 148 4.45 -11.25 13.67
C ASP A 148 3.95 -9.85 13.98
N LEU A 149 2.79 -9.48 13.42
CA LEU A 149 2.08 -8.23 13.65
C LEU A 149 0.63 -8.48 14.01
N ASP A 150 0.14 -7.78 15.03
CA ASP A 150 -1.29 -7.72 15.34
C ASP A 150 -1.99 -6.76 14.38
N TYR A 151 -1.35 -5.63 14.05
CA TYR A 151 -1.90 -4.60 13.17
C TYR A 151 -0.84 -4.08 12.19
N LEU A 152 -1.20 -4.00 10.91
CA LEU A 152 -0.46 -3.26 9.89
C LEU A 152 -1.34 -2.10 9.40
N PHE A 153 -0.92 -0.88 9.66
CA PHE A 153 -1.55 0.32 9.11
C PHE A 153 -0.92 0.66 7.76
N VAL A 154 -1.75 0.89 6.76
CA VAL A 154 -1.30 1.30 5.42
C VAL A 154 -1.73 2.73 5.17
N ASP A 155 -0.77 3.65 5.11
CA ASP A 155 -0.99 5.06 4.77
C ASP A 155 -1.03 5.22 3.25
N MET A 156 -2.24 5.30 2.69
CA MET A 156 -2.45 5.33 1.24
C MET A 156 -2.18 6.74 0.68
N PRO A 157 -1.72 6.86 -0.58
CA PRO A 157 -1.58 8.17 -1.21
C PRO A 157 -2.92 8.89 -1.31
N PRO A 158 -2.95 10.24 -1.28
CA PRO A 158 -4.17 11.00 -1.47
C PRO A 158 -4.71 10.86 -2.89
N GLY A 159 -6.03 10.96 -3.06
CA GLY A 159 -6.65 11.05 -4.38
C GLY A 159 -6.86 9.75 -5.13
N THR A 160 -6.88 8.60 -4.46
CA THR A 160 -7.31 7.34 -5.10
C THR A 160 -8.76 7.40 -5.61
N GLY A 161 -9.53 8.44 -5.22
CA GLY A 161 -10.91 8.69 -5.66
C GLY A 161 -11.10 9.87 -6.62
N ASP A 162 -10.13 10.75 -6.78
CA ASP A 162 -10.27 11.95 -7.64
C ASP A 162 -9.71 11.68 -9.05
N ARG A 163 -10.33 10.76 -9.76
CA ARG A 163 -10.37 10.88 -11.22
C ARG A 163 -11.28 12.06 -11.52
N LYS A 164 -10.74 13.27 -11.58
CA LYS A 164 -11.35 14.31 -12.36
C LYS A 164 -11.51 13.76 -13.76
N SER A 165 -12.73 13.29 -14.06
CA SER A 165 -13.16 13.12 -15.42
C SER A 165 -13.04 14.50 -16.03
N THR A 166 -11.96 14.74 -16.76
CA THR A 166 -11.86 15.88 -17.67
C THR A 166 -12.92 15.62 -18.73
N ARG A 167 -14.14 16.02 -18.45
CA ARG A 167 -15.10 16.27 -19.49
C ARG A 167 -14.57 17.46 -20.27
N LEU A 168 -13.93 17.19 -21.38
CA LEU A 168 -13.79 18.10 -22.46
C LEU A 168 -15.21 18.45 -22.93
N ASN A 169 -15.74 19.55 -22.43
CA ASN A 169 -16.89 20.17 -23.05
C ASN A 169 -16.35 20.90 -24.27
N SER A 170 -16.65 20.33 -25.43
CA SER A 170 -16.66 21.03 -26.71
C SER A 170 -17.87 21.95 -26.75
#